data_0f28c14cf81b519872d2e67342b02482
#
_entry.id   0f28c14cf81b519872d2e67342b02482
#
_cell.length_a   1.000
_cell.length_b   1.000
_cell.length_c   1.000
_cell.angle_alpha   90.00
_cell.angle_beta   90.00
_cell.angle_gamma   90.00
#
_symmetry.space_group_name_H-M   'P 1'
#
loop_
_entity.id
_entity.type
_entity.pdbx_description
1 polymer ?
#
loop_
_entity_poly.entity_id
_entity_poly.type
_entity_poly.pdbx_seq_one_letter_code
_entity_poly.pdbx_strand_id
1 'polypeptide(L)'
;RSNGAHIDFQVADSSSVIGAFTTRPDTIFGVTFLTLSPEHPLCEELCSGSEWEEGWRALKEECSRMSEFERVNMLKEKKGVFLGRHAINPLNDERVPIYAGNFVVSTYGTGAVMAVPGHDQRDFDFATEYDLEIRRVLEENRGGGINEPMNRAFEGYGPMVNSPVDGFD
;
A
#
# COMPACT_ATOMS: atom_id res chain seq x y z
N ARG A 1 8.81 -15.94 -12.67
CA ARG A 1 8.55 -14.63 -13.27
C ARG A 1 7.08 -14.26 -13.12
N SER A 2 6.83 -13.16 -12.45
CA SER A 2 5.49 -12.67 -12.22
C SER A 2 5.04 -11.75 -13.35
N ASN A 3 3.81 -11.95 -13.82
CA ASN A 3 3.15 -10.99 -14.67
C ASN A 3 2.46 -9.98 -13.77
N GLY A 4 2.55 -8.71 -14.12
CA GLY A 4 1.95 -7.67 -13.31
C GLY A 4 1.59 -6.46 -14.12
N ALA A 5 1.07 -5.46 -13.44
CA ALA A 5 0.69 -4.19 -14.01
C ALA A 5 1.40 -3.05 -13.31
N HIS A 6 1.67 -2.01 -14.08
CA HIS A 6 2.17 -0.75 -13.57
C HIS A 6 1.00 0.22 -13.52
N ILE A 7 0.76 0.80 -12.35
CA ILE A 7 -0.36 1.71 -12.14
C ILE A 7 0.18 3.04 -11.62
N ASP A 8 -0.21 4.13 -12.25
CA ASP A 8 0.19 5.47 -11.86
C ASP A 8 -0.85 6.11 -10.95
N PHE A 9 -0.41 6.54 -9.78
CA PHE A 9 -1.24 7.25 -8.82
C PHE A 9 -0.81 8.71 -8.79
N GLN A 10 -1.69 9.61 -9.19
CA GLN A 10 -1.45 11.05 -9.10
C GLN A 10 -1.43 11.46 -7.63
N VAL A 11 -0.42 12.22 -7.23
CA VAL A 11 -0.41 12.83 -5.89
C VAL A 11 -1.40 13.98 -5.87
N ALA A 12 -2.30 13.99 -4.89
CA ALA A 12 -3.30 15.05 -4.77
C ALA A 12 -2.64 16.41 -4.56
N ASP A 13 -3.16 17.41 -5.24
CA ASP A 13 -2.69 18.80 -5.16
C ASP A 13 -1.22 18.98 -5.59
N SER A 14 -0.75 18.11 -6.50
CA SER A 14 0.62 18.12 -6.98
C SER A 14 0.66 17.60 -8.41
N SER A 15 1.75 17.86 -9.12
CA SER A 15 2.00 17.29 -10.43
C SER A 15 2.76 15.96 -10.35
N SER A 16 3.15 15.53 -9.16
CA SER A 16 3.90 14.29 -8.97
C SER A 16 3.02 13.07 -9.17
N VAL A 17 3.62 11.99 -9.68
CA VAL A 17 2.97 10.72 -9.93
C VAL A 17 3.78 9.61 -9.27
N ILE A 18 3.10 8.70 -8.59
CA ILE A 18 3.73 7.52 -7.98
C ILE A 18 3.38 6.32 -8.83
N GLY A 19 4.40 5.71 -9.46
CA GLY A 19 4.23 4.47 -10.20
C GLY A 19 4.35 3.28 -9.25
N ALA A 20 3.32 2.45 -9.20
CA ALA A 20 3.30 1.26 -8.37
C ALA A 20 3.16 0.01 -9.24
N PHE A 21 3.96 -1.01 -8.96
CA PHE A 21 3.85 -2.29 -9.62
C PHE A 21 3.02 -3.24 -8.76
N THR A 22 2.14 -4.00 -9.39
CA THR A 22 1.34 -5.01 -8.69
C THR A 22 1.18 -6.27 -9.54
N THR A 23 1.15 -7.42 -8.88
CA THR A 23 0.80 -8.69 -9.51
C THR A 23 -0.71 -8.98 -9.37
N ARG A 24 -1.45 -8.13 -8.67
CA ARG A 24 -2.88 -8.29 -8.39
C ARG A 24 -3.67 -7.05 -8.79
N PRO A 25 -3.72 -6.69 -10.08
CA PRO A 25 -4.50 -5.51 -10.51
C PRO A 25 -6.00 -5.66 -10.26
N ASP A 26 -6.48 -6.90 -10.11
CA ASP A 26 -7.87 -7.20 -9.76
C ASP A 26 -8.31 -6.64 -8.40
N THR A 27 -7.35 -6.30 -7.53
CA THR A 27 -7.64 -5.79 -6.19
C THR A 27 -7.57 -4.26 -6.08
N ILE A 28 -7.50 -3.54 -7.19
CA ILE A 28 -7.26 -2.09 -7.18
C ILE A 28 -8.32 -1.31 -6.39
N PHE A 29 -9.57 -1.78 -6.34
CA PHE A 29 -10.61 -1.12 -5.54
C PHE A 29 -10.44 -1.36 -4.05
N GLY A 30 -9.56 -2.29 -3.67
CA GLY A 30 -9.19 -2.54 -2.27
C GLY A 30 -8.01 -1.71 -1.78
N VAL A 31 -7.45 -0.85 -2.62
CA VAL A 31 -6.35 0.02 -2.24
C VAL A 31 -6.84 1.03 -1.21
N THR A 32 -6.26 1.02 -0.02
CA THR A 32 -6.62 1.96 1.05
C THR A 32 -5.46 2.86 1.45
N PHE A 33 -4.25 2.56 0.99
CA PHE A 33 -3.09 3.43 1.14
C PHE A 33 -2.01 3.04 0.14
N LEU A 34 -1.01 3.91 -0.04
CA LEU A 34 0.21 3.58 -0.77
C LEU A 34 1.36 3.50 0.22
N THR A 35 2.31 2.62 -0.05
CA THR A 35 3.51 2.51 0.76
C THR A 35 4.74 2.61 -0.14
N LEU A 36 5.61 3.54 0.18
CA LEU A 36 6.88 3.72 -0.51
C LEU A 36 8.02 3.16 0.34
N SER A 37 9.06 2.67 -0.32
CA SER A 37 10.31 2.40 0.35
C SER A 37 10.80 3.72 0.98
N PRO A 38 11.34 3.70 2.22
CA PRO A 38 11.88 4.93 2.82
C PRO A 38 12.97 5.60 1.99
N GLU A 39 13.64 4.86 1.11
CA GLU A 39 14.68 5.36 0.21
C GLU A 39 14.14 5.90 -1.11
N HIS A 40 12.83 5.79 -1.33
CA HIS A 40 12.22 6.29 -2.57
C HIS A 40 12.39 7.80 -2.68
N PRO A 41 12.83 8.30 -3.84
CA PRO A 41 13.12 9.75 -3.97
C PRO A 41 11.92 10.66 -3.70
N LEU A 42 10.71 10.20 -3.93
CA LEU A 42 9.51 11.01 -3.66
C LEU A 42 9.24 11.21 -2.17
N CYS A 43 9.77 10.37 -1.29
CA CYS A 43 9.53 10.54 0.15
C CYS A 43 9.99 11.91 0.64
N GLU A 44 11.20 12.32 0.30
CA GLU A 44 11.73 13.62 0.71
C GLU A 44 10.88 14.75 0.14
N GLU A 45 10.58 14.69 -1.16
CA GLU A 45 9.78 15.71 -1.83
C GLU A 45 8.40 15.87 -1.16
N LEU A 46 7.75 14.76 -0.84
CA LEU A 46 6.39 14.80 -0.31
C LEU A 46 6.33 15.31 1.13
N CYS A 47 7.29 14.97 1.98
CA CYS A 47 7.23 15.34 3.39
C CYS A 47 8.13 16.51 3.78
N SER A 48 8.90 17.07 2.83
CA SER A 48 9.81 18.17 3.10
C SER A 48 9.12 19.36 3.75
N GLY A 49 9.68 19.84 4.85
CA GLY A 49 9.14 20.98 5.59
C GLY A 49 7.92 20.67 6.44
N SER A 50 7.45 19.42 6.45
CA SER A 50 6.29 19.01 7.23
C SER A 50 6.70 18.41 8.58
N GLU A 51 5.71 18.22 9.45
CA GLU A 51 5.92 17.56 10.74
C GLU A 51 6.32 16.08 10.60
N TRP A 52 6.13 15.47 9.44
CA TRP A 52 6.45 14.05 9.19
C TRP A 52 7.86 13.82 8.67
N GLU A 53 8.57 14.86 8.27
CA GLU A 53 9.92 14.73 7.70
C GLU A 53 10.90 14.06 8.67
N GLU A 54 10.88 14.46 9.94
CA GLU A 54 11.80 13.92 10.94
C GLU A 54 11.57 12.42 11.14
N GLY A 55 10.31 11.99 11.23
CA GLY A 55 9.96 10.58 11.35
C GLY A 55 10.40 9.76 10.15
N TRP A 56 10.24 10.31 8.94
CA TRP A 56 10.71 9.66 7.74
C TRP A 56 12.23 9.49 7.72
N ARG A 57 12.98 10.52 8.11
CA ARG A 57 14.45 10.44 8.16
C ARG A 57 14.92 9.39 9.16
N ALA A 58 14.27 9.30 10.30
CA ALA A 58 14.58 8.30 11.30
C ALA A 58 14.31 6.89 10.78
N LEU A 59 13.19 6.67 10.10
CA LEU A 59 12.86 5.37 9.51
C LEU A 59 13.85 4.99 8.43
N LYS A 60 14.20 5.93 7.56
CA LYS A 60 15.17 5.71 6.50
C LYS A 60 16.53 5.30 7.07
N GLU A 61 16.98 5.97 8.12
CA GLU A 61 18.25 5.63 8.76
C GLU A 61 18.19 4.25 9.41
N GLU A 62 17.12 3.91 10.10
CA GLU A 62 16.95 2.58 10.68
C GLU A 62 17.03 1.50 9.60
N CYS A 63 16.36 1.71 8.47
CA CYS A 63 16.38 0.77 7.35
C CYS A 63 17.78 0.67 6.71
N SER A 64 18.57 1.74 6.73
CA SER A 64 19.91 1.72 6.13
C SER A 64 20.87 0.77 6.86
N ARG A 65 20.55 0.40 8.09
CA ARG A 65 21.34 -0.54 8.90
C ARG A 65 20.95 -2.00 8.66
N MET A 66 19.95 -2.24 7.83
CA MET A 66 19.44 -3.58 7.55
C MET A 66 19.71 -3.95 6.09
N SER A 67 20.00 -5.22 5.84
CA SER A 67 20.06 -5.75 4.48
C SER A 67 18.63 -5.88 3.92
N GLU A 68 18.51 -5.99 2.60
CA GLU A 68 17.21 -6.26 1.97
C GLU A 68 16.59 -7.56 2.47
N PHE A 69 17.43 -8.61 2.63
CA PHE A 69 16.96 -9.88 3.15
C PHE A 69 16.34 -9.73 4.54
N GLU A 70 16.99 -8.98 5.42
CA GLU A 70 16.45 -8.72 6.76
C GLU A 70 15.13 -7.97 6.70
N ARG A 71 15.02 -6.97 5.82
CA ARG A 71 13.80 -6.17 5.67
C ARG A 71 12.64 -6.99 5.12
N VAL A 72 12.90 -7.92 4.21
CA VAL A 72 11.85 -8.75 3.60
C VAL A 72 11.45 -9.91 4.50
N ASN A 73 12.41 -10.53 5.20
CA ASN A 73 12.19 -11.81 5.87
C ASN A 73 12.26 -11.76 7.40
N MET A 74 12.89 -10.76 7.98
CA MET A 74 13.25 -10.78 9.41
C MET A 74 12.70 -9.63 10.22
N LEU A 75 11.78 -8.85 9.67
CA LEU A 75 11.16 -7.77 10.42
C LEU A 75 10.26 -8.33 11.51
N LYS A 76 10.53 -7.94 12.74
CA LYS A 76 9.68 -8.27 13.89
C LYS A 76 8.46 -7.38 13.96
N GLU A 77 8.58 -6.16 13.44
CA GLU A 77 7.56 -5.14 13.53
C GLU A 77 7.56 -4.33 12.24
N LYS A 78 6.39 -4.16 11.64
CA LYS A 78 6.23 -3.29 10.49
C LYS A 78 6.06 -1.86 10.96
N LYS A 79 6.96 -0.99 10.52
CA LYS A 79 6.97 0.42 10.88
C LYS A 79 6.74 1.28 9.66
N GLY A 80 6.03 2.36 9.84
CA GLY A 80 5.82 3.32 8.77
C GLY A 80 5.62 4.73 9.29
N VAL A 81 5.70 5.67 8.35
CA VAL A 81 5.49 7.08 8.63
C VAL A 81 4.58 7.64 7.55
N PHE A 82 3.53 8.35 7.96
CA PHE A 82 2.69 9.10 7.03
C PHE A 82 3.51 10.25 6.44
N LEU A 83 3.42 10.44 5.14
CA LEU A 83 4.22 11.47 4.45
C LEU A 83 3.48 12.81 4.30
N GLY A 84 2.26 12.91 4.85
CA GLY A 84 1.51 14.16 4.84
C GLY A 84 0.76 14.43 3.55
N ARG A 85 0.76 13.51 2.61
CA ARG A 85 0.13 13.68 1.30
C ARG A 85 -0.75 12.47 0.98
N HIS A 86 -1.64 12.67 0.03
CA HIS A 86 -2.57 11.63 -0.45
C HIS A 86 -2.36 11.42 -1.94
N ALA A 87 -2.66 10.21 -2.40
CA ALA A 87 -2.67 9.85 -3.81
C ALA A 87 -4.09 9.57 -4.26
N ILE A 88 -4.32 9.65 -5.56
CA ILE A 88 -5.64 9.45 -6.15
C ILE A 88 -5.66 8.12 -6.90
N ASN A 89 -6.57 7.23 -6.51
CA ASN A 89 -6.77 5.97 -7.21
C ASN A 89 -7.37 6.27 -8.60
N PRO A 90 -6.70 5.89 -9.69
CA PRO A 90 -7.15 6.28 -11.02
C PRO A 90 -8.49 5.67 -11.45
N LEU A 91 -8.96 4.62 -10.78
CA LEU A 91 -10.21 3.96 -11.18
C LEU A 91 -11.45 4.46 -10.44
N ASN A 92 -11.30 4.99 -9.23
CA ASN A 92 -12.45 5.45 -8.43
C ASN A 92 -12.29 6.87 -7.88
N ASP A 93 -11.21 7.56 -8.24
CA ASP A 93 -10.87 8.91 -7.78
C ASP A 93 -10.76 9.07 -6.26
N GLU A 94 -10.63 7.95 -5.54
CA GLU A 94 -10.53 7.97 -4.09
C GLU A 94 -9.14 8.44 -3.67
N ARG A 95 -9.10 9.29 -2.64
CA ARG A 95 -7.86 9.77 -2.06
C ARG A 95 -7.41 8.79 -0.99
N VAL A 96 -6.17 8.32 -1.08
CA VAL A 96 -5.59 7.38 -0.14
C VAL A 96 -4.30 7.95 0.42
N PRO A 97 -4.01 7.75 1.72
CA PRO A 97 -2.79 8.30 2.32
C PRO A 97 -1.53 7.60 1.82
N ILE A 98 -0.44 8.35 1.78
CA ILE A 98 0.86 7.85 1.33
C ILE A 98 1.77 7.68 2.55
N TYR A 99 2.31 6.47 2.72
CA TYR A 99 3.20 6.10 3.81
C TYR A 99 4.56 5.70 3.27
N ALA A 100 5.60 5.86 4.08
CA ALA A 100 6.86 5.15 3.91
C ALA A 100 6.84 3.96 4.86
N GLY A 101 7.19 2.78 4.39
CA GLY A 101 7.15 1.57 5.20
C GLY A 101 8.43 0.76 5.12
N ASN A 102 8.88 0.24 6.25
CA ASN A 102 10.15 -0.49 6.33
C ASN A 102 10.14 -1.83 5.59
N PHE A 103 8.96 -2.37 5.28
CA PHE A 103 8.83 -3.66 4.59
C PHE A 103 8.84 -3.52 3.06
N VAL A 104 8.94 -2.30 2.54
CA VAL A 104 9.08 -2.04 1.11
C VAL A 104 10.53 -1.71 0.79
N VAL A 105 11.11 -2.41 -0.17
CA VAL A 105 12.50 -2.20 -0.58
C VAL A 105 12.57 -1.51 -1.93
N SER A 106 13.56 -0.62 -2.11
CA SER A 106 13.66 0.22 -3.30
C SER A 106 14.02 -0.54 -4.56
N THR A 107 14.61 -1.71 -4.42
CA THR A 107 15.02 -2.54 -5.57
C THR A 107 13.89 -3.44 -6.10
N TYR A 108 12.77 -3.54 -5.37
CA TYR A 108 11.63 -4.34 -5.80
C TYR A 108 10.65 -3.45 -6.57
N GLY A 109 10.43 -3.79 -7.84
CA GLY A 109 9.55 -3.02 -8.70
C GLY A 109 9.99 -1.56 -8.79
N THR A 110 9.10 -0.64 -8.47
CA THR A 110 9.35 0.80 -8.48
C THR A 110 9.74 1.35 -7.10
N GLY A 111 9.80 0.50 -6.08
CA GLY A 111 9.95 0.96 -4.70
C GLY A 111 8.69 1.56 -4.10
N ALA A 112 7.56 1.40 -4.78
CA ALA A 112 6.25 1.83 -4.31
C ALA A 112 5.23 0.74 -4.57
N VAL A 113 4.36 0.49 -3.60
CA VAL A 113 3.32 -0.52 -3.72
C VAL A 113 1.96 0.08 -3.38
N MET A 114 0.94 -0.36 -4.11
CA MET A 114 -0.43 -0.11 -3.71
C MET A 114 -0.78 -1.10 -2.61
N ALA A 115 -1.23 -0.60 -1.48
CA ALA A 115 -1.52 -1.44 -0.33
C ALA A 115 -2.97 -1.89 -0.35
N VAL A 116 -3.16 -3.19 -0.28
CA VAL A 116 -4.47 -3.84 -0.32
C VAL A 116 -4.60 -4.74 0.90
N PRO A 117 -4.87 -4.15 2.08
CA PRO A 117 -4.82 -4.91 3.33
C PRO A 117 -5.86 -6.03 3.45
N GLY A 118 -6.94 -5.94 2.70
CA GLY A 118 -7.90 -7.05 2.66
C GLY A 118 -7.35 -8.31 2.00
N HIS A 119 -6.30 -8.20 1.16
CA HIS A 119 -5.84 -9.30 0.31
C HIS A 119 -4.33 -9.47 0.27
N ASP A 120 -3.60 -8.78 1.13
CA ASP A 120 -2.16 -8.95 1.33
C ASP A 120 -1.87 -8.90 2.83
N GLN A 121 -1.28 -9.98 3.36
CA GLN A 121 -1.10 -10.10 4.80
C GLN A 121 -0.13 -9.06 5.37
N ARG A 122 0.90 -8.65 4.61
CA ARG A 122 1.83 -7.61 5.07
C ARG A 122 1.12 -6.27 5.20
N ASP A 123 0.27 -5.96 4.22
CA ASP A 123 -0.53 -4.74 4.26
C ASP A 123 -1.58 -4.81 5.36
N PHE A 124 -2.16 -5.99 5.59
CA PHE A 124 -3.12 -6.22 6.67
C PHE A 124 -2.47 -5.94 8.04
N ASP A 125 -1.28 -6.48 8.27
CA ASP A 125 -0.56 -6.28 9.53
C ASP A 125 -0.24 -4.80 9.75
N PHE A 126 0.21 -4.12 8.70
CA PHE A 126 0.51 -2.69 8.76
C PHE A 126 -0.76 -1.86 9.00
N ALA A 127 -1.83 -2.17 8.29
CA ALA A 127 -3.10 -1.45 8.45
C ALA A 127 -3.68 -1.62 9.86
N THR A 128 -3.53 -2.81 10.43
CA THR A 128 -3.97 -3.08 11.80
C THR A 128 -3.16 -2.25 12.80
N GLU A 129 -1.84 -2.21 12.64
CA GLU A 129 -0.95 -1.44 13.53
C GLU A 129 -1.23 0.07 13.47
N TYR A 130 -1.49 0.60 12.28
CA TYR A 130 -1.69 2.03 12.08
C TYR A 130 -3.16 2.46 11.97
N ASP A 131 -4.08 1.54 12.27
CA ASP A 131 -5.52 1.80 12.24
C ASP A 131 -6.00 2.36 10.90
N LEU A 132 -5.56 1.72 9.81
CA LEU A 132 -5.94 2.08 8.45
C LEU A 132 -7.08 1.21 7.97
N GLU A 133 -7.84 1.71 7.01
CA GLU A 133 -8.96 0.98 6.45
C GLU A 133 -8.53 -0.36 5.83
N ILE A 134 -9.30 -1.42 6.08
CA ILE A 134 -9.14 -2.74 5.47
C ILE A 134 -10.41 -3.02 4.69
N ARG A 135 -10.28 -3.06 3.37
CA ARG A 135 -11.44 -3.20 2.47
C ARG A 135 -11.37 -4.55 1.75
N ARG A 136 -12.41 -5.34 1.90
CA ARG A 136 -12.54 -6.60 1.18
C ARG A 136 -13.07 -6.34 -0.22
N VAL A 137 -12.38 -6.83 -1.25
CA VAL A 137 -12.81 -6.74 -2.65
C VAL A 137 -12.91 -8.11 -3.33
N LEU A 138 -12.47 -9.18 -2.64
CA LEU A 138 -12.67 -10.56 -3.07
C LEU A 138 -13.27 -11.34 -1.91
N GLU A 139 -14.21 -12.24 -2.21
CA GLU A 139 -14.80 -13.11 -1.20
C GLU A 139 -14.12 -14.47 -1.19
N GLU A 140 -13.92 -15.00 0.02
CA GLU A 140 -13.38 -16.34 0.20
C GLU A 140 -14.43 -17.40 -0.21
N ASN A 141 -15.70 -17.15 0.12
CA ASN A 141 -16.81 -18.05 -0.20
C ASN A 141 -17.99 -17.24 -0.71
N ARG A 142 -18.76 -17.80 -1.63
CA ARG A 142 -19.99 -17.18 -2.14
C ARG A 142 -20.99 -17.03 -0.98
N GLY A 143 -21.51 -15.82 -0.83
CA GLY A 143 -22.48 -15.52 0.23
C GLY A 143 -21.85 -15.34 1.60
N GLY A 144 -20.52 -15.26 1.68
CA GLY A 144 -19.84 -14.95 2.92
C GLY A 144 -20.09 -13.52 3.38
N GLY A 145 -19.80 -13.26 4.63
CA GLY A 145 -20.06 -11.97 5.27
C GLY A 145 -19.12 -10.86 4.81
N ILE A 146 -19.41 -10.26 3.68
CA ILE A 146 -18.58 -9.15 3.14
C ILE A 146 -18.52 -7.96 4.07
N ASN A 147 -19.49 -7.87 5.00
CA ASN A 147 -19.54 -6.79 5.99
C ASN A 147 -18.96 -7.20 7.35
N GLU A 148 -18.46 -8.44 7.47
CA GLU A 148 -17.84 -8.89 8.70
C GLU A 148 -16.40 -8.39 8.78
N PRO A 149 -15.94 -7.97 9.98
CA PRO A 149 -14.54 -7.59 10.15
C PRO A 149 -13.60 -8.73 9.79
N MET A 150 -12.54 -8.42 9.08
CA MET A 150 -11.51 -9.40 8.74
C MET A 150 -10.51 -9.53 9.89
N ASN A 151 -10.08 -10.76 10.19
CA ASN A 151 -9.04 -11.02 11.18
C ASN A 151 -7.71 -11.39 10.51
N ARG A 152 -7.72 -11.56 9.19
CA ARG A 152 -6.54 -11.80 8.35
C ARG A 152 -6.88 -11.44 6.91
N ALA A 153 -5.85 -11.25 6.09
CA ALA A 153 -6.04 -11.01 4.67
C ALA A 153 -6.52 -12.30 3.97
N PHE A 154 -7.33 -12.12 2.91
CA PHE A 154 -7.65 -13.19 1.98
C PHE A 154 -6.80 -13.05 0.73
N GLU A 155 -5.75 -13.86 0.63
CA GLU A 155 -4.77 -13.79 -0.47
C GLU A 155 -5.12 -14.67 -1.67
N GLY A 156 -6.25 -15.37 -1.61
CA GLY A 156 -6.73 -16.21 -2.71
C GLY A 156 -7.44 -15.43 -3.81
N TYR A 157 -8.10 -16.17 -4.69
CA TYR A 157 -8.94 -15.62 -5.75
C TYR A 157 -10.40 -15.96 -5.47
N GLY A 158 -11.29 -15.08 -5.81
CA GLY A 158 -12.70 -15.29 -5.58
C GLY A 158 -13.54 -14.23 -6.27
N PRO A 159 -14.86 -14.26 -6.09
CA PRO A 159 -15.74 -13.24 -6.67
C PRO A 159 -15.35 -11.83 -6.19
N MET A 160 -15.40 -10.87 -7.11
CA MET A 160 -15.14 -9.47 -6.78
C MET A 160 -16.34 -8.88 -6.04
N VAL A 161 -16.05 -8.11 -4.98
CA VAL A 161 -17.05 -7.37 -4.20
C VAL A 161 -16.50 -5.96 -3.94
N ASN A 162 -17.39 -5.01 -3.63
CA ASN A 162 -16.97 -3.63 -3.36
C ASN A 162 -16.09 -3.01 -4.45
N SER A 163 -16.35 -3.41 -5.70
CA SER A 163 -15.57 -2.98 -6.86
C SER A 163 -16.50 -2.40 -7.92
N PRO A 164 -17.01 -1.16 -7.72
CA PRO A 164 -18.03 -0.57 -8.57
C PRO A 164 -17.46 -0.07 -9.89
N VAL A 165 -17.34 -0.98 -10.85
CA VAL A 165 -17.01 -0.66 -12.23
C VAL A 165 -18.14 -1.14 -13.12
N ASP A 166 -18.50 -0.39 -14.13
CA ASP A 166 -19.53 -0.79 -15.07
C ASP A 166 -19.23 -2.20 -15.62
N GLY A 167 -20.15 -3.12 -15.40
CA GLY A 167 -20.02 -4.49 -15.82
C GLY A 167 -19.34 -5.45 -14.85
N PHE A 168 -19.00 -4.99 -13.64
CA PHE A 168 -18.35 -5.83 -12.62
C PHE A 168 -19.17 -5.96 -11.32
N ASP A 169 -20.39 -5.54 -11.33
CA ASP A 169 -21.26 -5.61 -10.14
C ASP A 169 -21.67 -7.04 -9.79
#